data_d5e41e943db9ae6c4daaba46b0776e2a
#
_entry.id   d5e41e943db9ae6c4daaba46b0776e2a
#
_cell.length_a   1.000
_cell.length_b   1.000
_cell.length_c   1.000
_cell.angle_alpha   90.00
_cell.angle_beta   90.00
_cell.angle_gamma   90.00
#
_symmetry.space_group_name_H-M   'P 1'
#
loop_
_entity.id
_entity.type
_entity.pdbx_description
1 polymer ?
#
loop_
_entity_poly.entity_id
_entity_poly.type
_entity_poly.pdbx_seq_one_letter_code
_entity_poly.pdbx_strand_id
1 'polypeptide(L)'
;MTAYATTNQMPFSAAELTLDELNLVTGGTFTSNKYSKSFYHACGISTCYNFFDNDEFMFMGQKISYQKANEIADIAGRVYNVLNEGNHGANIIGYGEAAFIRAFNSQLSLKYGIQWNGVAGSDY
;
A
#
# COMPACT_ATOMS: atom_id res chain seq x y z
N MET A 1 11.96 -11.75 -7.37
CA MET A 1 12.13 -12.00 -7.16
C MET A 1 11.81 -12.01 -7.00
N THR A 2 11.51 -11.70 -7.03
CA THR A 2 11.37 -11.79 -6.85
C THR A 2 11.02 -11.32 -6.62
N ALA A 3 10.97 -10.98 -6.46
CA ALA A 3 10.92 -10.80 -6.13
C ALA A 3 10.71 -10.30 -5.99
N TYR A 4 10.83 -9.94 -6.13
CA TYR A 4 10.90 -9.84 -5.88
C TYR A 4 11.18 -9.53 -5.50
N ALA A 5 11.09 -9.41 -5.49
CA ALA A 5 11.46 -9.47 -5.10
C ALA A 5 11.64 -9.16 -4.94
N THR A 6 11.81 -8.89 -5.08
CA THR A 6 12.21 -8.95 -4.89
C THR A 6 12.38 -8.57 -4.73
N THR A 7 12.46 -8.20 -4.77
CA THR A 7 12.81 -8.20 -4.56
C THR A 7 13.05 -7.95 -4.25
N ASN A 8 13.36 -7.67 -4.20
CA ASN A 8 13.65 -7.76 -3.92
C ASN A 8 13.66 -7.56 -3.56
N GLN A 9 13.85 -7.31 -3.37
CA GLN A 9 13.62 -7.18 -2.97
C GLN A 9 13.48 -7.06 -2.25
N MET A 10 13.40 -6.77 -1.86
CA MET A 10 12.98 -6.50 -1.03
C MET A 10 12.53 -6.50 -0.24
N PRO A 11 12.50 -6.30 0.32
CA PRO A 11 11.90 -6.40 1.25
C PRO A 11 11.08 -5.65 1.58
N PHE A 12 10.95 -5.54 1.53
CA PHE A 12 9.97 -4.92 1.73
C PHE A 12 9.73 -4.80 3.01
N SER A 13 9.43 -4.11 3.27
CA SER A 13 9.06 -4.10 4.55
C SER A 13 8.48 -5.39 4.92
N ALA A 14 8.46 -5.62 6.15
CA ALA A 14 7.87 -6.81 6.67
C ALA A 14 6.45 -6.99 6.21
N ALA A 15 5.82 -5.92 5.82
CA ALA A 15 4.45 -6.02 5.40
C ALA A 15 4.27 -6.96 4.23
N GLU A 16 5.20 -6.94 3.30
CA GLU A 16 5.06 -7.81 2.17
C GLU A 16 5.18 -9.25 2.50
N LEU A 17 6.08 -9.56 3.39
CA LEU A 17 6.30 -10.92 3.73
C LEU A 17 5.11 -11.55 4.37
N THR A 18 4.53 -10.83 5.28
CA THR A 18 3.50 -11.39 6.08
C THR A 18 2.20 -11.58 5.34
N LEU A 19 2.08 -10.95 4.19
CA LEU A 19 0.85 -11.08 3.45
C LEU A 19 0.57 -12.48 2.97
N ASP A 20 1.57 -13.13 2.41
CA ASP A 20 1.38 -14.49 1.97
C ASP A 20 1.08 -15.38 3.15
N GLU A 21 1.74 -15.12 4.26
CA GLU A 21 1.49 -15.89 5.45
C GLU A 21 0.09 -15.70 5.96
N LEU A 22 -0.39 -14.48 5.92
CA LEU A 22 -1.75 -14.20 6.31
C LEU A 22 -2.74 -14.93 5.45
N ASN A 23 -2.53 -14.95 4.17
CA ASN A 23 -3.43 -15.65 3.29
C ASN A 23 -3.46 -17.13 3.58
N LEU A 24 -2.33 -17.70 3.93
CA LEU A 24 -2.29 -19.09 4.29
C LEU A 24 -3.04 -19.35 5.59
N VAL A 25 -2.87 -18.45 6.54
CA VAL A 25 -3.48 -18.62 7.85
C VAL A 25 -4.99 -18.50 7.78
N THR A 26 -5.48 -17.56 7.00
CA THR A 26 -6.92 -17.37 6.94
C THR A 26 -7.65 -18.49 6.25
N GLY A 27 -6.94 -19.30 5.52
CA GLY A 27 -7.56 -20.46 4.92
C GLY A 27 -8.45 -20.18 3.76
N GLY A 28 -8.62 -18.94 3.40
CA GLY A 28 -9.31 -18.60 2.20
C GLY A 28 -10.81 -18.69 2.22
N THR A 29 -11.44 -18.88 3.38
CA THR A 29 -12.89 -18.86 3.44
C THR A 29 -13.40 -17.48 3.06
N PHE A 30 -12.75 -16.48 3.57
CA PHE A 30 -12.98 -15.10 3.18
C PHE A 30 -11.71 -14.60 2.55
N THR A 31 -11.82 -13.79 1.55
CA THR A 31 -10.64 -13.20 0.94
C THR A 31 -10.16 -12.07 1.85
N SER A 32 -8.95 -12.22 2.35
CA SER A 32 -8.36 -11.16 3.16
C SER A 32 -7.88 -10.04 2.29
N ASN A 33 -7.88 -8.84 2.83
CA ASN A 33 -7.21 -7.72 2.18
C ASN A 33 -5.72 -8.01 2.12
N LYS A 34 -5.07 -7.52 1.09
CA LYS A 34 -3.64 -7.77 0.91
C LYS A 34 -2.81 -7.08 1.98
N TYR A 35 -3.23 -5.91 2.41
CA TYR A 35 -2.50 -5.10 3.40
C TYR A 35 -3.41 -4.80 4.58
N SER A 36 -2.82 -4.32 5.65
CA SER A 36 -3.58 -3.87 6.80
C SER A 36 -4.33 -2.59 6.45
N LYS A 37 -5.41 -2.36 7.18
CA LYS A 37 -6.21 -1.17 7.01
C LYS A 37 -5.37 0.09 7.23
N SER A 38 -4.52 0.06 8.24
CA SER A 38 -3.68 1.23 8.52
C SER A 38 -2.70 1.52 7.40
N PHE A 39 -2.21 0.50 6.72
CA PHE A 39 -1.32 0.73 5.59
C PHE A 39 -2.06 1.36 4.43
N TYR A 40 -3.25 0.85 4.09
CA TYR A 40 -4.05 1.47 3.05
C TYR A 40 -4.31 2.94 3.39
N HIS A 41 -4.70 3.21 4.63
CA HIS A 41 -4.99 4.59 5.04
C HIS A 41 -3.76 5.48 4.94
N ALA A 42 -2.60 4.97 5.28
CA ALA A 42 -1.37 5.76 5.26
C ALA A 42 -1.05 6.31 3.88
N CYS A 43 -1.40 5.59 2.84
CA CYS A 43 -1.14 6.03 1.47
C CYS A 43 -2.39 6.58 0.77
N GLY A 44 -3.40 6.94 1.54
CA GLY A 44 -4.54 7.67 1.01
C GLY A 44 -5.72 6.83 0.58
N ILE A 45 -5.68 5.53 0.78
CA ILE A 45 -6.77 4.65 0.39
C ILE A 45 -7.73 4.53 1.56
N SER A 46 -9.00 4.82 1.33
CA SER A 46 -10.05 4.64 2.33
C SER A 46 -10.68 3.27 2.16
N THR A 47 -11.18 2.71 3.24
CA THR A 47 -11.70 1.36 3.27
C THR A 47 -13.11 1.32 3.84
N CYS A 48 -13.92 0.41 3.33
CA CYS A 48 -15.25 0.15 3.84
C CYS A 48 -15.38 -1.34 4.06
N TYR A 49 -15.68 -1.74 5.29
CA TYR A 49 -15.74 -3.15 5.65
C TYR A 49 -16.81 -3.87 4.83
N ASN A 50 -16.46 -5.04 4.34
CA ASN A 50 -17.39 -5.90 3.64
C ASN A 50 -17.30 -7.29 4.24
N PHE A 51 -18.38 -7.74 4.88
CA PHE A 51 -18.37 -8.99 5.61
C PHE A 51 -18.14 -10.20 4.71
N PHE A 52 -18.60 -10.13 3.47
CA PHE A 52 -18.60 -11.31 2.59
C PHE A 52 -17.44 -11.35 1.60
N ASP A 53 -16.62 -10.31 1.56
CA ASP A 53 -15.59 -10.21 0.53
C ASP A 53 -14.50 -9.27 1.03
N ASN A 54 -13.56 -8.92 0.16
CA ASN A 54 -12.60 -7.88 0.45
C ASN A 54 -13.33 -6.59 0.78
N ASP A 55 -12.70 -5.76 1.57
CA ASP A 55 -13.25 -4.43 1.81
C ASP A 55 -13.42 -3.69 0.50
N GLU A 56 -14.29 -2.70 0.51
CA GLU A 56 -14.38 -1.77 -0.60
C GLU A 56 -13.38 -0.65 -0.39
N PHE A 57 -12.92 -0.07 -1.48
CA PHE A 57 -11.82 0.89 -1.43
C PHE A 57 -12.17 2.15 -2.19
N MET A 58 -11.64 3.27 -1.70
CA MET A 58 -11.80 4.56 -2.33
C MET A 58 -10.47 5.29 -2.31
N PHE A 59 -10.14 5.99 -3.39
CA PHE A 59 -8.93 6.78 -3.46
C PHE A 59 -9.26 8.10 -4.12
N MET A 60 -8.90 9.19 -3.45
CA MET A 60 -9.16 10.54 -3.94
C MET A 60 -10.63 10.73 -4.31
N GLY A 61 -11.51 10.21 -3.47
CA GLY A 61 -12.95 10.39 -3.62
C GLY A 61 -13.63 9.50 -4.63
N GLN A 62 -12.92 8.54 -5.20
CA GLN A 62 -13.49 7.63 -6.19
C GLN A 62 -13.31 6.18 -5.78
N LYS A 63 -14.32 5.39 -6.03
CA LYS A 63 -14.24 3.96 -5.76
C LYS A 63 -13.22 3.33 -6.70
N ILE A 64 -12.41 2.45 -6.14
CA ILE A 64 -11.42 1.72 -6.91
C ILE A 64 -11.59 0.23 -6.62
N SER A 65 -11.07 -0.60 -7.51
CA SER A 65 -11.13 -2.04 -7.34
C SER A 65 -10.13 -2.49 -6.28
N TYR A 66 -10.36 -3.67 -5.75
CA TYR A 66 -9.42 -4.32 -4.85
C TYR A 66 -8.02 -4.39 -5.49
N GLN A 67 -7.99 -4.76 -6.75
CA GLN A 67 -6.73 -4.89 -7.46
C GLN A 67 -6.02 -3.55 -7.56
N LYS A 68 -6.74 -2.50 -7.91
CA LYS A 68 -6.14 -1.18 -8.04
C LYS A 68 -5.66 -0.66 -6.68
N ALA A 69 -6.42 -0.91 -5.62
CA ALA A 69 -6.00 -0.51 -4.29
C ALA A 69 -4.67 -1.17 -3.92
N ASN A 70 -4.53 -2.45 -4.23
CA ASN A 70 -3.30 -3.16 -3.93
C ASN A 70 -2.13 -2.67 -4.78
N GLU A 71 -2.38 -2.33 -6.04
CA GLU A 71 -1.33 -1.78 -6.88
C GLU A 71 -0.84 -0.44 -6.36
N ILE A 72 -1.76 0.41 -5.95
CA ILE A 72 -1.40 1.70 -5.36
C ILE A 72 -0.60 1.49 -4.08
N ALA A 73 -1.06 0.59 -3.23
CA ALA A 73 -0.37 0.29 -1.98
C ALA A 73 1.02 -0.32 -2.24
N ASP A 74 1.15 -1.17 -3.25
CA ASP A 74 2.44 -1.73 -3.63
C ASP A 74 3.42 -0.62 -4.03
N ILE A 75 2.93 0.34 -4.81
CA ILE A 75 3.76 1.48 -5.21
C ILE A 75 4.20 2.27 -3.98
N ALA A 76 3.26 2.52 -3.07
CA ALA A 76 3.57 3.26 -1.85
C ALA A 76 4.64 2.55 -1.03
N GLY A 77 4.53 1.24 -0.90
CA GLY A 77 5.52 0.46 -0.15
C GLY A 77 6.90 0.52 -0.78
N ARG A 78 6.97 0.43 -2.09
CA ARG A 78 8.26 0.51 -2.77
C ARG A 78 8.89 1.90 -2.61
N VAL A 79 8.10 2.94 -2.77
CA VAL A 79 8.60 4.31 -2.60
C VAL A 79 9.10 4.51 -1.18
N TYR A 80 8.33 4.04 -0.20
CA TYR A 80 8.72 4.17 1.20
C TYR A 80 10.07 3.50 1.45
N ASN A 81 10.24 2.29 0.94
CA ASN A 81 11.48 1.55 1.14
C ASN A 81 12.66 2.24 0.47
N VAL A 82 12.47 2.72 -0.74
CA VAL A 82 13.55 3.40 -1.45
C VAL A 82 13.98 4.67 -0.72
N LEU A 83 13.01 5.46 -0.27
CA LEU A 83 13.34 6.71 0.41
C LEU A 83 14.03 6.51 1.74
N ASN A 84 13.78 5.37 2.39
CA ASN A 84 14.38 5.11 3.69
C ASN A 84 15.59 4.19 3.63
N GLU A 85 16.00 3.86 2.44
CA GLU A 85 16.99 2.82 2.22
C GLU A 85 18.34 3.12 2.84
N GLY A 86 18.77 4.29 2.91
CA GLY A 86 20.07 4.64 3.47
C GLY A 86 20.06 5.00 4.93
N ASN A 87 18.96 4.77 5.64
CA ASN A 87 18.79 5.30 6.98
C ASN A 87 19.17 4.31 8.09
N HIS A 88 19.93 3.29 7.76
CA HIS A 88 20.45 2.33 8.76
C HIS A 88 19.36 1.76 9.65
N GLY A 89 18.23 1.40 9.05
CA GLY A 89 17.13 0.80 9.77
C GLY A 89 16.16 1.78 10.39
N ALA A 90 16.43 3.07 10.32
CA ALA A 90 15.49 4.06 10.82
C ALA A 90 14.59 4.52 9.68
N ASN A 91 13.28 4.48 9.89
CA ASN A 91 12.34 4.93 8.89
C ASN A 91 12.02 6.40 9.18
N ILE A 92 12.85 7.27 8.64
CA ILE A 92 12.79 8.70 8.93
C ILE A 92 11.73 9.40 8.07
N ILE A 93 11.58 8.96 6.84
CA ILE A 93 10.66 9.61 5.91
C ILE A 93 9.33 8.85 5.92
N GLY A 94 8.32 9.48 6.49
CA GLY A 94 7.01 8.87 6.61
C GLY A 94 6.12 9.18 5.42
N TYR A 95 4.96 8.51 5.38
CA TYR A 95 4.02 8.63 4.27
C TYR A 95 3.45 10.04 4.12
N GLY A 96 3.36 10.79 5.21
CA GLY A 96 2.84 12.16 5.15
C GLY A 96 3.89 13.21 4.83
N GLU A 97 5.13 12.81 4.63
CA GLU A 97 6.21 13.75 4.36
C GLU A 97 6.24 14.17 2.90
N ALA A 98 6.66 15.40 2.67
CA ALA A 98 6.68 15.95 1.31
C ALA A 98 7.49 15.09 0.35
N ALA A 99 8.60 14.55 0.80
CA ALA A 99 9.45 13.72 -0.05
C ALA A 99 8.72 12.46 -0.50
N PHE A 100 7.99 11.83 0.42
CA PHE A 100 7.22 10.64 0.07
C PHE A 100 6.10 11.00 -0.90
N ILE A 101 5.33 12.02 -0.59
CA ILE A 101 4.20 12.42 -1.40
C ILE A 101 4.65 12.73 -2.82
N ARG A 102 5.76 13.42 -2.97
CA ARG A 102 6.28 13.79 -4.27
C ARG A 102 6.69 12.55 -5.09
N ALA A 103 7.43 11.64 -4.47
CA ALA A 103 7.89 10.45 -5.16
C ALA A 103 6.73 9.51 -5.49
N PHE A 104 5.80 9.36 -4.56
CA PHE A 104 4.62 8.54 -4.75
C PHE A 104 3.78 9.08 -5.90
N ASN A 105 3.55 10.39 -5.92
CA ASN A 105 2.78 11.01 -6.99
C ASN A 105 3.45 10.91 -8.34
N SER A 106 4.75 10.94 -8.38
CA SER A 106 5.47 10.73 -9.63
C SER A 106 5.13 9.36 -10.21
N GLN A 107 5.09 8.33 -9.37
CA GLN A 107 4.76 6.99 -9.82
C GLN A 107 3.28 6.84 -10.16
N LEU A 108 2.41 7.42 -9.35
CA LEU A 108 0.97 7.37 -9.63
C LEU A 108 0.62 8.07 -10.93
N SER A 109 1.26 9.20 -11.20
CA SER A 109 1.01 9.92 -12.44
C SER A 109 1.42 9.11 -13.65
N LEU A 110 2.55 8.44 -13.57
CA LEU A 110 3.01 7.62 -14.68
C LEU A 110 2.08 6.46 -14.97
N LYS A 111 1.55 5.85 -13.93
CA LYS A 111 0.76 4.64 -14.13
C LYS A 111 -0.72 4.93 -14.34
N TYR A 112 -1.26 5.90 -13.62
CA TYR A 112 -2.71 6.12 -13.62
C TYR A 112 -3.11 7.54 -13.99
N GLY A 113 -2.16 8.46 -14.08
CA GLY A 113 -2.50 9.86 -14.32
C GLY A 113 -3.19 10.52 -13.15
N ILE A 114 -2.99 10.04 -11.95
CA ILE A 114 -3.64 10.58 -10.76
C ILE A 114 -2.59 11.01 -9.75
N GLN A 115 -3.02 11.80 -8.78
CA GLN A 115 -2.16 12.25 -7.71
C GLN A 115 -2.89 12.20 -6.39
N TRP A 116 -2.14 11.91 -5.34
CA TRP A 116 -2.65 11.90 -3.97
C TRP A 116 -2.43 13.27 -3.36
N ASN A 117 -3.39 13.72 -2.59
CA ASN A 117 -3.33 15.03 -1.96
C ASN A 117 -2.61 15.02 -0.61
N GLY A 118 -2.07 13.88 -0.19
CA GLY A 118 -1.34 13.80 1.07
C GLY A 118 -2.20 13.56 2.28
N VAL A 119 -3.51 13.42 2.11
CA VAL A 119 -4.42 13.18 3.22
C VAL A 119 -4.63 11.68 3.38
N ALA A 120 -4.45 11.20 4.61
CA ALA A 120 -4.63 9.79 4.90
C ALA A 120 -6.06 9.35 4.60
N GLY A 121 -6.22 8.09 4.23
CA GLY A 121 -7.54 7.52 4.08
C GLY A 121 -8.16 7.21 5.42
N SER A 122 -9.40 6.77 5.39
CA SER A 122 -10.13 6.45 6.60
C SER A 122 -11.17 5.39 6.30
N ASP A 123 -11.80 4.88 7.36
CA ASP A 123 -12.96 4.01 7.20
C ASP A 123 -14.16 4.86 6.72
N TYR A 124 -15.00 4.26 5.90
CA TYR A 124 -16.21 4.95 5.49
C TYR A 124 -17.38 4.01 5.35
#